data_67997277fbfc1453e2cb4fc4ea1ef22a
#
_entry.id   67997277fbfc1453e2cb4fc4ea1ef22a
#
_cell.length_a   1.000
_cell.length_b   1.000
_cell.length_c   1.000
_cell.angle_alpha   90.00
_cell.angle_beta   90.00
_cell.angle_gamma   90.00
#
_symmetry.space_group_name_H-M   'P 1'
#
loop_
_entity.id
_entity.type
_entity.pdbx_description
1 polymer ?
#
loop_
_entity_poly.entity_id
_entity_poly.type
_entity_poly.pdbx_seq_one_letter_code
_entity_poly.pdbx_strand_id
1 'polypeptide(L)'
;MDKKKILVLGAGMVVKPAVDYFLDRCNYHVIIATRTVSKAHAIIAGRENTTVIQWDATDFEKLDKLVPEADLVVNFIPPAFQVESTKICIKHKKHMIHTDLRFLK
;
A
#
# COMPACT_ATOMS: atom_id res chain seq x y z
N MET A 1 -1.84 22.80 -0.34
CA MET A 1 -2.52 21.78 0.47
C MET A 1 -1.81 20.45 0.29
N ASP A 2 -1.64 19.76 1.38
CA ASP A 2 -0.98 18.47 1.33
C ASP A 2 -1.87 17.43 0.68
N LYS A 3 -1.27 16.60 -0.16
CA LYS A 3 -2.00 15.51 -0.76
C LYS A 3 -2.26 14.42 0.27
N LYS A 4 -3.39 13.76 0.15
CA LYS A 4 -3.65 12.58 0.96
C LYS A 4 -2.67 11.47 0.57
N LYS A 5 -2.27 10.69 1.56
CA LYS A 5 -1.29 9.63 1.38
C LYS A 5 -1.96 8.28 1.43
N ILE A 6 -1.69 7.46 0.42
CA ILE A 6 -2.17 6.08 0.39
C ILE A 6 -0.97 5.15 0.53
N LEU A 7 -1.03 4.29 1.52
CA LEU A 7 0.00 3.26 1.73
C LEU A 7 -0.48 1.96 1.06
N VAL A 8 0.26 1.53 0.04
CA VAL A 8 -0.03 0.29 -0.69
C VAL A 8 0.94 -0.78 -0.20
N LEU A 9 0.41 -1.88 0.31
CA LEU A 9 1.22 -2.99 0.80
C LEU A 9 1.30 -4.08 -0.26
N GLY A 10 2.49 -4.27 -0.82
CA GLY A 10 2.74 -5.25 -1.87
C GLY A 10 3.01 -4.61 -3.22
N ALA A 11 3.43 -5.41 -4.18
CA ALA A 11 3.76 -4.93 -5.53
C ALA A 11 3.48 -5.99 -6.60
N GLY A 12 2.38 -6.73 -6.46
CA GLY A 12 1.97 -7.71 -7.45
C GLY A 12 1.33 -7.08 -8.68
N MET A 13 0.95 -7.92 -9.63
CA MET A 13 0.38 -7.45 -10.91
C MET A 13 -0.88 -6.61 -10.75
N VAL A 14 -1.66 -6.88 -9.72
CA VAL A 14 -2.92 -6.16 -9.45
C VAL A 14 -2.67 -4.76 -8.91
N VAL A 15 -1.48 -4.51 -8.38
CA VAL A 15 -1.15 -3.22 -7.76
C VAL A 15 -1.08 -2.10 -8.79
N LYS A 16 -0.56 -2.38 -9.98
CA LYS A 16 -0.37 -1.33 -10.99
C LYS A 16 -1.66 -0.58 -11.36
N PRO A 17 -2.77 -1.27 -11.70
CA PRO A 17 -4.01 -0.54 -12.00
C PRO A 17 -4.50 0.31 -10.84
N ALA A 18 -4.34 -0.17 -9.59
CA ALA A 18 -4.75 0.59 -8.42
C ALA A 18 -3.90 1.84 -8.25
N VAL A 19 -2.57 1.71 -8.41
CA VAL A 19 -1.65 2.85 -8.31
C VAL A 19 -1.95 3.87 -9.39
N ASP A 20 -2.17 3.41 -10.63
CA ASP A 20 -2.51 4.30 -11.73
C ASP A 20 -3.79 5.10 -11.41
N TYR A 21 -4.79 4.43 -10.88
CA TYR A 21 -6.04 5.09 -10.51
C TYR A 21 -5.81 6.17 -9.44
N PHE A 22 -5.08 5.84 -8.38
CA PHE A 22 -4.84 6.79 -7.29
C PHE A 22 -4.03 8.01 -7.76
N LEU A 23 -3.07 7.80 -8.65
CA LEU A 23 -2.25 8.90 -9.15
C LEU A 23 -2.99 9.75 -10.17
N ASP A 24 -3.71 9.12 -11.10
CA ASP A 24 -4.31 9.80 -12.24
C ASP A 24 -5.68 10.38 -11.93
N ARG A 25 -6.48 9.69 -11.11
CA ARG A 25 -7.86 10.06 -10.85
C ARG A 25 -8.06 10.78 -9.52
N CYS A 26 -7.29 10.40 -8.49
CA CYS A 26 -7.50 10.89 -7.14
C CYS A 26 -6.48 11.93 -6.71
N ASN A 27 -5.40 12.08 -7.46
CA ASN A 27 -4.33 13.03 -7.16
C ASN A 27 -3.75 12.81 -5.75
N TYR A 28 -3.55 11.55 -5.36
CA TYR A 28 -2.98 11.19 -4.08
C TYR A 28 -1.48 10.98 -4.18
N HIS A 29 -0.80 11.05 -3.04
CA HIS A 29 0.59 10.60 -2.94
C HIS A 29 0.56 9.11 -2.57
N VAL A 30 1.18 8.27 -3.39
CA VAL A 30 1.16 6.81 -3.22
C VAL A 30 2.48 6.33 -2.66
N ILE A 31 2.42 5.61 -1.53
CA ILE A 31 3.58 4.99 -0.90
C ILE A 31 3.45 3.48 -1.10
N ILE A 32 4.41 2.88 -1.79
CA ILE A 32 4.40 1.43 -2.00
C ILE A 32 5.40 0.79 -1.08
N ALA A 33 4.94 -0.05 -0.16
CA ALA A 33 5.78 -0.81 0.75
C ALA A 33 5.82 -2.25 0.27
N THR A 34 6.98 -2.72 -0.14
CA THR A 34 7.14 -4.04 -0.73
C THR A 34 8.53 -4.62 -0.44
N ARG A 35 8.60 -5.94 -0.42
CA ARG A 35 9.88 -6.63 -0.32
C ARG A 35 10.68 -6.51 -1.62
N THR A 36 10.00 -6.42 -2.76
CA THR A 36 10.64 -6.35 -4.08
C THR A 36 10.56 -4.94 -4.64
N VAL A 37 11.50 -4.09 -4.25
CA VAL A 37 11.53 -2.68 -4.62
C VAL A 37 11.57 -2.48 -6.13
N SER A 38 12.27 -3.35 -6.87
CA SER A 38 12.36 -3.24 -8.32
C SER A 38 10.98 -3.34 -9.00
N LYS A 39 10.08 -4.17 -8.46
CA LYS A 39 8.72 -4.27 -8.99
C LYS A 39 7.95 -2.98 -8.76
N ALA A 40 8.12 -2.36 -7.60
CA ALA A 40 7.46 -1.10 -7.31
C ALA A 40 7.95 0.00 -8.24
N HIS A 41 9.25 0.08 -8.50
CA HIS A 41 9.79 1.08 -9.43
C HIS A 41 9.25 0.87 -10.85
N ALA A 42 9.05 -0.37 -11.26
CA ALA A 42 8.46 -0.66 -12.57
C ALA A 42 6.99 -0.19 -12.62
N ILE A 43 6.27 -0.34 -11.52
CA ILE A 43 4.86 0.08 -11.46
C ILE A 43 4.75 1.60 -11.56
N ILE A 44 5.56 2.35 -10.82
CA ILE A 44 5.45 3.80 -10.84
C ILE A 44 6.08 4.44 -12.07
N ALA A 45 7.04 3.77 -12.69
CA ALA A 45 7.66 4.21 -13.96
C ALA A 45 8.12 5.68 -13.93
N GLY A 46 8.73 6.09 -12.83
CA GLY A 46 9.27 7.45 -12.69
C GLY A 46 8.24 8.55 -12.44
N ARG A 47 6.98 8.20 -12.20
CA ARG A 47 5.96 9.23 -11.96
C ARG A 47 6.16 9.92 -10.62
N GLU A 48 5.72 11.19 -10.57
CA GLU A 48 5.77 11.98 -9.36
C GLU A 48 4.72 11.54 -8.34
N ASN A 49 4.86 12.04 -7.12
CA ASN A 49 3.93 11.77 -6.02
C ASN A 49 3.91 10.30 -5.60
N THR A 50 5.11 9.67 -5.69
CA THR A 50 5.27 8.27 -5.30
C THR A 50 6.48 8.13 -4.38
N THR A 51 6.39 7.17 -3.47
CA THR A 51 7.48 6.78 -2.58
C THR A 51 7.53 5.27 -2.54
N VAL A 52 8.73 4.70 -2.65
CA VAL A 52 8.91 3.26 -2.55
C VAL A 52 9.70 2.95 -1.29
N ILE A 53 9.18 2.04 -0.47
CA ILE A 53 9.81 1.63 0.77
C ILE A 53 10.00 0.11 0.74
N GLN A 54 11.21 -0.32 1.06
CA GLN A 54 11.46 -1.76 1.20
C GLN A 54 10.87 -2.23 2.53
N TRP A 55 9.98 -3.21 2.45
CA TRP A 55 9.26 -3.69 3.63
C TRP A 55 8.92 -5.17 3.45
N ASP A 56 9.21 -5.96 4.48
CA ASP A 56 8.82 -7.37 4.53
C ASP A 56 7.49 -7.49 5.29
N ALA A 57 6.57 -8.32 4.78
CA ALA A 57 5.24 -8.45 5.37
C ALA A 57 5.27 -8.99 6.82
N THR A 58 6.39 -9.54 7.25
CA THR A 58 6.57 -9.98 8.64
C THR A 58 7.12 -8.89 9.55
N ASP A 59 7.52 -7.75 8.99
CA ASP A 59 8.10 -6.65 9.76
C ASP A 59 6.98 -5.72 10.27
N PHE A 60 6.30 -6.18 11.31
CA PHE A 60 5.17 -5.44 11.87
C PHE A 60 5.60 -4.17 12.61
N GLU A 61 6.83 -4.13 13.12
CA GLU A 61 7.33 -2.91 13.77
C GLU A 61 7.44 -1.77 12.77
N LYS A 62 7.96 -2.05 11.57
CA LYS A 62 8.06 -1.04 10.53
C LYS A 62 6.68 -0.63 10.04
N LEU A 63 5.76 -1.59 9.91
CA LEU A 63 4.40 -1.29 9.50
C LEU A 63 3.72 -0.37 10.53
N ASP A 64 3.94 -0.62 11.81
CA ASP A 64 3.39 0.20 12.88
C ASP A 64 3.86 1.66 12.78
N LYS A 65 5.02 1.89 12.17
CA LYS A 65 5.54 3.25 11.94
C LYS A 65 5.03 3.85 10.63
N LEU A 66 4.74 3.02 9.64
CA LEU A 66 4.28 3.49 8.33
C LEU A 66 2.79 3.87 8.33
N VAL A 67 1.97 3.09 9.03
CA VAL A 67 0.51 3.28 9.01
C VAL A 67 0.08 4.67 9.50
N PRO A 68 0.64 5.23 10.58
CA PRO A 68 0.21 6.56 11.02
C PRO A 68 0.42 7.67 10.00
N GLU A 69 1.37 7.49 9.08
CA GLU A 69 1.66 8.49 8.05
C GLU A 69 0.68 8.46 6.89
N ALA A 70 -0.16 7.44 6.82
CA ALA A 70 -1.08 7.26 5.71
C ALA A 70 -2.50 7.71 6.09
N ASP A 71 -3.24 8.14 5.09
CA ASP A 71 -4.67 8.44 5.24
C ASP A 71 -5.51 7.21 4.94
N LEU A 72 -5.00 6.32 4.09
CA LEU A 72 -5.67 5.09 3.70
C LEU A 72 -4.62 4.01 3.45
N VAL A 73 -4.90 2.78 3.84
CA VAL A 73 -4.04 1.63 3.58
C VAL A 73 -4.76 0.68 2.63
N VAL A 74 -4.09 0.30 1.55
CA VAL A 74 -4.61 -0.67 0.59
C VAL A 74 -3.73 -1.92 0.67
N ASN A 75 -4.34 -3.05 0.99
CA ASN A 75 -3.63 -4.26 1.34
C ASN A 75 -3.68 -5.28 0.21
N PHE A 76 -2.53 -5.50 -0.45
CA PHE A 76 -2.38 -6.51 -1.51
C PHE A 76 -1.49 -7.68 -1.05
N ILE A 77 -1.12 -7.74 0.23
CA ILE A 77 -0.30 -8.84 0.72
C ILE A 77 -1.12 -10.13 0.88
N PRO A 78 -0.47 -11.30 0.93
CA PRO A 78 -1.18 -12.56 1.09
C PRO A 78 -2.06 -12.60 2.35
N PRO A 79 -3.17 -13.34 2.33
CA PRO A 79 -4.08 -13.42 3.47
C PRO A 79 -3.42 -13.81 4.79
N ALA A 80 -2.35 -14.59 4.73
CA ALA A 80 -1.63 -15.02 5.93
C ALA A 80 -1.11 -13.84 6.75
N PHE A 81 -0.86 -12.69 6.12
CA PHE A 81 -0.30 -11.51 6.79
C PHE A 81 -1.34 -10.42 7.02
N GLN A 82 -2.57 -10.60 6.56
CA GLN A 82 -3.57 -9.55 6.62
C GLN A 82 -4.11 -9.30 8.02
N VAL A 83 -4.16 -10.33 8.86
CA VAL A 83 -4.71 -10.20 10.21
C VAL A 83 -3.92 -9.21 11.02
N GLU A 84 -2.58 -9.36 11.04
CA GLU A 84 -1.73 -8.47 11.84
C GLU A 84 -1.72 -7.04 11.27
N SER A 85 -1.68 -6.90 9.95
CA SER A 85 -1.73 -5.56 9.35
C SER A 85 -3.07 -4.88 9.63
N THR A 86 -4.17 -5.63 9.63
CA THR A 86 -5.48 -5.09 9.98
C THR A 86 -5.51 -4.61 11.43
N LYS A 87 -4.93 -5.38 12.35
CA LYS A 87 -4.83 -4.98 13.76
C LYS A 87 -4.07 -3.67 13.92
N ILE A 88 -2.99 -3.50 13.18
CA ILE A 88 -2.18 -2.29 13.23
C ILE A 88 -2.98 -1.09 12.70
N CYS A 89 -3.71 -1.26 11.62
CA CYS A 89 -4.55 -0.19 11.10
C CYS A 89 -5.66 0.21 12.08
N ILE A 90 -6.26 -0.76 12.74
CA ILE A 90 -7.28 -0.50 13.76
C ILE A 90 -6.67 0.27 14.93
N LYS A 91 -5.47 -0.13 15.37
CA LYS A 91 -4.77 0.54 16.45
C LYS A 91 -4.57 2.03 16.16
N HIS A 92 -4.24 2.37 14.92
CA HIS A 92 -4.01 3.75 14.50
C HIS A 92 -5.26 4.42 13.94
N LYS A 93 -6.40 3.74 13.97
CA LYS A 93 -7.69 4.28 13.49
C LYS A 93 -7.64 4.67 12.02
N LYS A 94 -6.95 3.85 11.21
CA LYS A 94 -6.85 4.09 9.77
C LYS A 94 -7.76 3.13 9.01
N HIS A 95 -8.35 3.64 7.95
CA HIS A 95 -9.14 2.81 7.06
C HIS A 95 -8.23 1.90 6.25
N MET A 96 -8.66 0.66 6.04
CA MET A 96 -7.93 -0.30 5.24
C MET A 96 -8.85 -0.97 4.23
N ILE A 97 -8.39 -1.04 2.99
CA ILE A 97 -9.07 -1.78 1.94
C ILE A 97 -8.29 -3.05 1.68
N HIS A 98 -8.97 -4.18 1.76
CA HIS A 98 -8.40 -5.47 1.40
C HIS A 98 -8.79 -5.80 -0.03
N THR A 99 -7.84 -6.35 -0.77
CA THR A 99 -8.14 -6.91 -2.07
C THR A 99 -7.94 -8.41 -1.98
N ASP A 100 -9.00 -9.15 -2.22
CA ASP A 100 -8.94 -10.61 -2.24
C ASP A 100 -9.38 -11.07 -3.62
N LEU A 101 -8.45 -11.64 -4.35
CA LEU A 101 -8.71 -12.06 -5.72
C LEU A 101 -9.81 -13.11 -5.82
N ARG A 102 -10.13 -13.79 -4.72
CA ARG A 102 -11.21 -14.76 -4.71
C ARG A 102 -12.57 -14.14 -4.98
N PHE A 103 -12.70 -12.84 -4.77
CA PHE A 103 -13.94 -12.12 -5.04
C PHE A 103 -14.04 -11.64 -6.49
N LEU A 104 -13.02 -11.86 -7.28
CA LEU A 104 -12.98 -11.40 -8.67
C LEU A 104 -13.34 -12.49 -9.68
N LYS A 105 -13.97 -13.52 -9.21
CA LYS A 105 -14.39 -14.62 -10.10
C LYS A 105 -15.51 -14.21 -11.04
#